data_293e754227f623cdcdc53a51a86b663d
#
_entry.id   293e754227f623cdcdc53a51a86b663d
#
_cell.length_a   1.000
_cell.length_b   1.000
_cell.length_c   1.000
_cell.angle_alpha   90.00
_cell.angle_beta   90.00
_cell.angle_gamma   90.00
#
_symmetry.space_group_name_H-M   'P 1'
#
loop_
_entity.id
_entity.type
_entity.pdbx_description
1 polymer ?
#
loop_
_entity_poly.entity_id
_entity_poly.type
_entity_poly.pdbx_seq_one_letter_code
_entity_poly.pdbx_strand_id
1 'polypeptide(L)'
;MKNRQRRRDTLFSITVFLSAFAVNLLIQKLFTTQTLVPMIFVFGVFLISLKTHGYRYGIVSAIVSVFAVNFAFTYPYYAFDFFVEESILSAVIMLIVAVSTSALNIRIRDQELLRAREQEKLRAESEKERMRGNLLRAISHDLRTPLTSIYGSSSTLMTKYDALSKEQQLKLLGEIQEDSDWLIRMVENLLSVTRIDGSKVEVVKTPTVLDELIDSVLMKFSKKHPNQKVITRIPDDFVDIPMDSILIEQVLLNLLENAVFHAKGMTELSLSVSLVENQAVFEVADNGCGIPEDALHKIFTGNYEKNAAPVDGTRSNMGIGLSVCAAIIKAHGSEIFTENRESGGAVFRFSLERGGDDDGQ
;
A
#
# COMPACT_ATOMS: atom_id res chain seq x y z
N MET A 1 5.40 9.52 22.56
CA MET A 1 4.15 10.32 22.46
C MET A 1 3.36 10.38 23.78
N LYS A 2 3.13 9.28 24.50
CA LYS A 2 2.32 9.19 25.74
C LYS A 2 2.75 10.15 26.88
N ASN A 3 4.08 10.39 27.07
CA ASN A 3 4.59 11.27 28.11
C ASN A 3 4.36 12.77 27.82
N ARG A 4 4.41 13.17 26.54
CA ARG A 4 4.16 14.56 26.11
C ARG A 4 2.70 14.94 26.31
N GLN A 5 1.80 13.99 26.05
CA GLN A 5 0.36 14.15 26.23
C GLN A 5 -0.02 14.24 27.70
N ARG A 6 0.53 13.38 28.57
CA ARG A 6 0.34 13.45 30.02
C ARG A 6 0.77 14.80 30.61
N ARG A 7 1.93 15.32 30.21
CA ARG A 7 2.40 16.63 30.65
C ARG A 7 1.44 17.76 30.24
N ARG A 8 0.91 17.70 29.02
CA ARG A 8 -0.06 18.69 28.53
C ARG A 8 -1.38 18.64 29.30
N ASP A 9 -1.90 17.44 29.57
CA ASP A 9 -3.13 17.25 30.33
C ASP A 9 -2.95 17.71 31.77
N THR A 10 -1.82 17.42 32.39
CA THR A 10 -1.49 17.91 33.75
C THR A 10 -1.39 19.45 33.80
N LEU A 11 -0.65 20.06 32.85
CA LEU A 11 -0.54 21.52 32.78
C LEU A 11 -1.91 22.19 32.57
N PHE A 12 -2.72 21.65 31.66
CA PHE A 12 -4.07 22.16 31.43
C PHE A 12 -4.94 22.06 32.69
N SER A 13 -4.91 20.94 33.41
CA SER A 13 -5.67 20.75 34.65
C SER A 13 -5.25 21.77 35.72
N ILE A 14 -3.94 21.98 35.90
CA ILE A 14 -3.41 22.97 36.86
C ILE A 14 -3.84 24.37 36.46
N THR A 15 -3.75 24.73 35.19
CA THR A 15 -4.13 26.08 34.70
C THR A 15 -5.62 26.35 34.94
N VAL A 16 -6.49 25.42 34.59
CA VAL A 16 -7.94 25.54 34.77
C VAL A 16 -8.26 25.66 36.29
N PHE A 17 -7.65 24.83 37.13
CA PHE A 17 -7.85 24.86 38.57
C PHE A 17 -7.40 26.19 39.17
N LEU A 18 -6.20 26.71 38.83
CA LEU A 18 -5.71 28.00 39.31
C LEU A 18 -6.57 29.16 38.80
N SER A 19 -7.08 29.09 37.57
CA SER A 19 -8.00 30.08 37.02
C SER A 19 -9.31 30.09 37.81
N ALA A 20 -9.90 28.92 38.09
CA ALA A 20 -11.12 28.79 38.89
C ALA A 20 -10.90 29.34 40.31
N PHE A 21 -9.77 29.03 40.93
CA PHE A 21 -9.40 29.53 42.24
C PHE A 21 -9.26 31.07 42.27
N ALA A 22 -8.54 31.63 41.29
CA ALA A 22 -8.36 33.11 41.16
C ALA A 22 -9.69 33.85 40.93
N VAL A 23 -10.57 33.27 40.06
CA VAL A 23 -11.91 33.84 39.82
C VAL A 23 -12.73 33.83 41.09
N ASN A 24 -12.70 32.76 41.87
CA ASN A 24 -13.41 32.70 43.14
C ASN A 24 -12.90 33.73 44.17
N LEU A 25 -11.58 33.92 44.26
CA LEU A 25 -11.01 34.97 45.11
C LEU A 25 -11.47 36.38 44.68
N LEU A 26 -11.54 36.64 43.39
CA LEU A 26 -12.00 37.89 42.85
C LEU A 26 -13.48 38.16 43.17
N ILE A 27 -14.32 37.11 42.98
CA ILE A 27 -15.76 37.18 43.27
C ILE A 27 -16.00 37.41 44.76
N GLN A 28 -15.29 36.71 45.64
CA GLN A 28 -15.39 36.90 47.07
C GLN A 28 -14.99 38.33 47.51
N LYS A 29 -14.05 38.97 46.81
CA LYS A 29 -13.63 40.35 47.06
C LYS A 29 -14.64 41.37 46.55
N LEU A 30 -15.34 41.09 45.42
CA LEU A 30 -16.29 42.01 44.78
C LEU A 30 -17.72 41.83 45.32
N PHE A 31 -18.09 40.58 45.63
CA PHE A 31 -19.44 40.19 46.05
C PHE A 31 -19.34 39.41 47.34
N THR A 32 -20.10 39.74 48.34
CA THR A 32 -20.11 39.05 49.67
C THR A 32 -20.83 37.68 49.62
N THR A 33 -21.06 37.11 48.44
CA THR A 33 -21.81 35.86 48.24
C THR A 33 -20.88 34.66 48.11
N GLN A 34 -21.12 33.62 48.90
CA GLN A 34 -20.36 32.36 48.87
C GLN A 34 -20.99 31.29 47.98
N THR A 35 -22.25 31.45 47.57
CA THR A 35 -23.01 30.48 46.81
C THR A 35 -22.47 30.15 45.41
N LEU A 36 -21.72 31.04 44.81
CA LEU A 36 -21.13 30.85 43.48
C LEU A 36 -19.83 30.03 43.48
N VAL A 37 -19.15 29.94 44.62
CA VAL A 37 -17.83 29.28 44.74
C VAL A 37 -17.87 27.77 44.28
N PRO A 38 -18.77 26.94 44.77
CA PRO A 38 -18.84 25.57 44.32
C PRO A 38 -19.17 25.42 42.84
N MET A 39 -19.99 26.30 42.26
CA MET A 39 -20.39 26.28 40.85
C MET A 39 -19.21 26.49 39.92
N ILE A 40 -18.31 27.42 40.25
CA ILE A 40 -17.13 27.72 39.45
C ILE A 40 -16.16 26.54 39.46
N PHE A 41 -15.97 25.90 40.61
CA PHE A 41 -15.15 24.64 40.69
C PHE A 41 -15.81 23.47 39.95
N VAL A 42 -17.13 23.29 40.02
CA VAL A 42 -17.86 22.30 39.22
C VAL A 42 -17.62 22.53 37.73
N PHE A 43 -17.71 23.77 37.25
CA PHE A 43 -17.42 24.12 35.87
C PHE A 43 -15.95 23.86 35.49
N GLY A 44 -15.00 24.17 36.38
CA GLY A 44 -13.58 23.84 36.19
C GLY A 44 -13.35 22.34 36.06
N VAL A 45 -13.93 21.53 36.93
CA VAL A 45 -13.87 20.05 36.86
C VAL A 45 -14.50 19.54 35.57
N PHE A 46 -15.61 20.11 35.14
CA PHE A 46 -16.25 19.78 33.87
C PHE A 46 -15.30 20.04 32.68
N LEU A 47 -14.67 21.23 32.61
CA LEU A 47 -13.72 21.57 31.54
C LEU A 47 -12.49 20.65 31.53
N ILE A 48 -11.95 20.32 32.71
CA ILE A 48 -10.84 19.39 32.83
C ILE A 48 -11.25 18.00 32.32
N SER A 49 -12.40 17.47 32.77
CA SER A 49 -12.90 16.17 32.37
C SER A 49 -13.22 16.10 30.87
N LEU A 50 -13.65 17.21 30.26
CA LEU A 50 -13.96 17.28 28.84
C LEU A 50 -12.69 17.23 27.96
N LYS A 51 -11.61 17.90 28.38
CA LYS A 51 -10.43 18.10 27.52
C LYS A 51 -9.26 17.14 27.80
N THR A 52 -9.22 16.52 28.99
CA THR A 52 -8.17 15.57 29.37
C THR A 52 -8.52 14.12 29.02
N HIS A 53 -7.49 13.25 29.04
CA HIS A 53 -7.64 11.86 28.65
C HIS A 53 -7.82 10.95 29.88
N GLY A 54 -9.00 10.33 29.98
CA GLY A 54 -9.33 9.34 31.02
C GLY A 54 -9.90 9.95 32.31
N TYR A 55 -10.37 9.07 33.20
CA TYR A 55 -11.06 9.46 34.42
C TYR A 55 -10.17 10.13 35.47
N ARG A 56 -8.85 9.88 35.46
CA ARG A 56 -7.92 10.27 36.52
C ARG A 56 -7.90 11.77 36.76
N TYR A 57 -7.82 12.56 35.69
CA TYR A 57 -7.73 14.02 35.80
C TYR A 57 -9.03 14.64 36.33
N GLY A 58 -10.18 14.12 35.85
CA GLY A 58 -11.49 14.56 36.34
C GLY A 58 -11.70 14.25 37.83
N ILE A 59 -11.40 13.03 38.25
CA ILE A 59 -11.55 12.60 39.66
C ILE A 59 -10.58 13.37 40.55
N VAL A 60 -9.30 13.46 40.19
CA VAL A 60 -8.30 14.19 40.98
C VAL A 60 -8.67 15.67 41.10
N SER A 61 -9.09 16.30 39.99
CA SER A 61 -9.53 17.71 40.04
C SER A 61 -10.77 17.92 40.89
N ALA A 62 -11.73 16.97 40.89
CA ALA A 62 -12.90 17.05 41.75
C ALA A 62 -12.51 16.97 43.22
N ILE A 63 -11.67 16.04 43.58
CA ILE A 63 -11.18 15.88 44.99
C ILE A 63 -10.44 17.16 45.42
N VAL A 64 -9.47 17.63 44.61
CA VAL A 64 -8.70 18.83 44.95
C VAL A 64 -9.61 20.07 45.05
N SER A 65 -10.64 20.18 44.21
CA SER A 65 -11.61 21.26 44.26
C SER A 65 -12.46 21.21 45.54
N VAL A 66 -12.87 20.04 45.99
CA VAL A 66 -13.60 19.90 47.26
C VAL A 66 -12.75 20.36 48.42
N PHE A 67 -11.48 19.94 48.47
CA PHE A 67 -10.55 20.40 49.52
C PHE A 67 -10.34 21.93 49.45
N ALA A 68 -10.19 22.50 48.24
CA ALA A 68 -10.02 23.93 48.07
C ALA A 68 -11.24 24.75 48.52
N VAL A 69 -12.45 24.27 48.18
CA VAL A 69 -13.71 24.93 48.61
C VAL A 69 -13.83 24.87 50.12
N ASN A 70 -13.65 23.71 50.73
CA ASN A 70 -13.79 23.54 52.17
C ASN A 70 -12.77 24.38 52.95
N PHE A 71 -11.49 24.38 52.56
CA PHE A 71 -10.42 25.07 53.28
C PHE A 71 -10.42 26.57 53.09
N ALA A 72 -10.58 27.05 51.83
CA ALA A 72 -10.35 28.46 51.52
C ALA A 72 -11.65 29.29 51.48
N PHE A 73 -12.81 28.69 51.29
CA PHE A 73 -14.05 29.38 50.96
C PHE A 73 -15.23 29.09 51.92
N THR A 74 -15.07 28.12 52.82
CA THR A 74 -16.13 27.77 53.81
C THR A 74 -15.74 28.21 55.20
N TYR A 75 -16.70 28.79 55.97
CA TYR A 75 -16.47 29.18 57.36
C TYR A 75 -16.45 27.89 58.27
N PRO A 76 -15.51 27.77 59.24
CA PRO A 76 -14.42 28.66 59.57
C PRO A 76 -13.27 28.58 58.53
N TYR A 77 -12.85 29.74 58.00
CA TYR A 77 -11.78 29.79 56.99
C TYR A 77 -10.45 29.23 57.51
N TYR A 78 -9.71 28.55 56.62
CA TYR A 78 -8.40 27.92 56.86
C TYR A 78 -8.48 26.74 57.85
N ALA A 79 -9.70 26.19 58.08
CA ALA A 79 -9.91 24.97 58.82
C ALA A 79 -10.68 23.95 57.92
N PHE A 80 -10.45 22.68 58.16
CA PHE A 80 -11.23 21.63 57.45
C PHE A 80 -12.44 21.25 58.31
N ASP A 81 -13.64 21.59 57.82
CA ASP A 81 -14.89 21.11 58.37
C ASP A 81 -15.73 20.39 57.29
N PHE A 82 -15.70 19.08 57.33
CA PHE A 82 -16.41 18.25 56.35
C PHE A 82 -17.85 17.90 56.81
N PHE A 83 -18.26 18.32 57.99
CA PHE A 83 -19.61 18.04 58.49
C PHE A 83 -20.64 19.11 58.04
N VAL A 84 -20.21 20.15 57.34
CA VAL A 84 -21.12 21.13 56.73
C VAL A 84 -21.86 20.43 55.58
N GLU A 85 -23.20 20.37 55.63
CA GLU A 85 -24.04 19.69 54.66
C GLU A 85 -23.80 20.21 53.23
N GLU A 86 -23.56 21.48 53.02
CA GLU A 86 -23.26 22.14 51.74
C GLU A 86 -21.93 21.60 51.11
N SER A 87 -20.92 21.30 51.93
CA SER A 87 -19.64 20.77 51.48
C SER A 87 -19.77 19.33 50.98
N ILE A 88 -20.57 18.53 51.62
CA ILE A 88 -20.82 17.14 51.22
C ILE A 88 -21.60 17.13 49.91
N LEU A 89 -22.66 17.94 49.78
CA LEU A 89 -23.49 18.01 48.57
C LEU A 89 -22.65 18.48 47.37
N SER A 90 -21.83 19.51 47.51
CA SER A 90 -20.94 20.00 46.45
C SER A 90 -19.91 18.94 46.04
N ALA A 91 -19.35 18.19 46.96
CA ALA A 91 -18.41 17.09 46.67
C ALA A 91 -19.07 15.99 45.83
N VAL A 92 -20.27 15.57 46.20
CA VAL A 92 -21.05 14.56 45.48
C VAL A 92 -21.39 15.03 44.04
N ILE A 93 -21.84 16.30 43.89
CA ILE A 93 -22.13 16.87 42.59
C ILE A 93 -20.87 16.92 41.72
N MET A 94 -19.74 17.41 42.25
CA MET A 94 -18.47 17.46 41.50
C MET A 94 -18.02 16.10 41.04
N LEU A 95 -18.15 15.07 41.89
CA LEU A 95 -17.79 13.69 41.53
C LEU A 95 -18.70 13.13 40.43
N ILE A 96 -20.01 13.33 40.54
CA ILE A 96 -20.99 12.90 39.54
C ILE A 96 -20.68 13.57 38.19
N VAL A 97 -20.44 14.88 38.16
CA VAL A 97 -20.10 15.63 36.95
C VAL A 97 -18.79 15.12 36.36
N ALA A 98 -17.76 14.94 37.19
CA ALA A 98 -16.46 14.45 36.71
C ALA A 98 -16.54 13.05 36.08
N VAL A 99 -17.23 12.12 36.75
CA VAL A 99 -17.38 10.73 36.27
C VAL A 99 -18.26 10.69 35.01
N SER A 100 -19.40 11.35 35.01
CA SER A 100 -20.35 11.35 33.90
C SER A 100 -19.74 11.96 32.63
N THR A 101 -19.06 13.12 32.77
CA THR A 101 -18.40 13.80 31.66
C THR A 101 -17.24 12.98 31.11
N SER A 102 -16.42 12.41 31.99
CA SER A 102 -15.32 11.55 31.57
C SER A 102 -15.79 10.29 30.85
N ALA A 103 -16.87 9.65 31.35
CA ALA A 103 -17.46 8.47 30.72
C ALA A 103 -18.00 8.79 29.33
N LEU A 104 -18.74 9.92 29.21
CA LEU A 104 -19.28 10.36 27.93
C LEU A 104 -18.16 10.66 26.91
N ASN A 105 -17.14 11.40 27.35
CA ASN A 105 -15.99 11.74 26.49
C ASN A 105 -15.23 10.50 25.98
N ILE A 106 -15.04 9.48 26.84
CA ILE A 106 -14.43 8.21 26.43
C ILE A 106 -15.30 7.51 25.37
N ARG A 107 -16.60 7.42 25.59
CA ARG A 107 -17.53 6.78 24.63
C ARG A 107 -17.51 7.49 23.26
N ILE A 108 -17.53 8.82 23.26
CA ILE A 108 -17.48 9.61 22.01
C ILE A 108 -16.19 9.31 21.25
N ARG A 109 -15.05 9.35 21.93
CA ARG A 109 -13.73 9.06 21.31
C ARG A 109 -13.62 7.65 20.77
N ASP A 110 -14.11 6.66 21.49
CA ASP A 110 -14.13 5.27 21.01
C ASP A 110 -15.00 5.12 19.76
N GLN A 111 -16.15 5.78 19.73
CA GLN A 111 -17.01 5.80 18.55
C GLN A 111 -16.36 6.51 17.36
N GLU A 112 -15.68 7.63 17.56
CA GLU A 112 -14.93 8.33 16.51
C GLU A 112 -13.81 7.46 15.93
N LEU A 113 -13.09 6.75 16.80
CA LEU A 113 -12.01 5.85 16.40
C LEU A 113 -12.51 4.64 15.59
N LEU A 114 -13.65 4.08 16.00
CA LEU A 114 -14.30 3.00 15.26
C LEU A 114 -14.80 3.48 13.89
N ARG A 115 -15.46 4.65 13.84
CA ARG A 115 -15.92 5.25 12.57
C ARG A 115 -14.76 5.57 11.62
N ALA A 116 -13.65 6.11 12.15
CA ALA A 116 -12.47 6.39 11.34
C ALA A 116 -11.89 5.11 10.71
N ARG A 117 -11.80 4.02 11.47
CA ARG A 117 -11.34 2.71 10.98
C ARG A 117 -12.28 2.11 9.93
N GLU A 118 -13.58 2.24 10.14
CA GLU A 118 -14.60 1.76 9.20
C GLU A 118 -14.54 2.54 7.88
N GLN A 119 -14.41 3.87 7.96
CA GLN A 119 -14.23 4.72 6.78
C GLN A 119 -12.95 4.39 6.01
N GLU A 120 -11.85 4.10 6.71
CA GLU A 120 -10.59 3.71 6.08
C GLU A 120 -10.73 2.38 5.33
N LYS A 121 -11.41 1.39 5.92
CA LYS A 121 -11.72 0.11 5.26
C LYS A 121 -12.59 0.31 4.02
N LEU A 122 -13.66 1.07 4.14
CA LEU A 122 -14.57 1.34 3.00
C LEU A 122 -13.86 2.09 1.86
N ARG A 123 -12.95 3.02 2.20
CA ARG A 123 -12.12 3.70 1.18
C ARG A 123 -11.19 2.71 0.47
N ALA A 124 -10.51 1.85 1.22
CA ALA A 124 -9.61 0.84 0.64
C ALA A 124 -10.37 -0.15 -0.25
N GLU A 125 -11.57 -0.59 0.16
CA GLU A 125 -12.44 -1.44 -0.67
C GLU A 125 -12.91 -0.71 -1.94
N SER A 126 -13.34 0.55 -1.80
CA SER A 126 -13.78 1.36 -2.95
C SER A 126 -12.64 1.62 -3.95
N GLU A 127 -11.43 1.90 -3.46
CA GLU A 127 -10.25 2.05 -4.31
C GLU A 127 -9.90 0.75 -5.04
N LYS A 128 -9.98 -0.39 -4.34
CA LYS A 128 -9.77 -1.72 -4.94
C LYS A 128 -10.80 -2.00 -6.05
N GLU A 129 -12.08 -1.77 -5.81
CA GLU A 129 -13.14 -1.96 -6.82
C GLU A 129 -12.97 -1.01 -8.01
N ARG A 130 -12.60 0.25 -7.77
CA ARG A 130 -12.30 1.22 -8.82
C ARG A 130 -11.12 0.78 -9.68
N MET A 131 -10.05 0.30 -9.04
CA MET A 131 -8.86 -0.22 -9.74
C MET A 131 -9.23 -1.41 -10.61
N ARG A 132 -10.02 -2.36 -10.07
CA ARG A 132 -10.54 -3.53 -10.81
C ARG A 132 -11.39 -3.11 -12.00
N GLY A 133 -12.29 -2.15 -11.83
CA GLY A 133 -13.11 -1.63 -12.92
C GLY A 133 -12.30 -0.95 -14.02
N ASN A 134 -11.28 -0.19 -13.66
CA ASN A 134 -10.36 0.45 -14.62
C ASN A 134 -9.53 -0.61 -15.37
N LEU A 135 -9.03 -1.62 -14.68
CA LEU A 135 -8.30 -2.72 -15.29
C LEU A 135 -9.15 -3.48 -16.32
N LEU A 136 -10.38 -3.85 -15.95
CA LEU A 136 -11.31 -4.55 -16.86
C LEU A 136 -11.65 -3.69 -18.10
N ARG A 137 -11.78 -2.38 -17.94
CA ARG A 137 -12.04 -1.47 -19.06
C ARG A 137 -10.83 -1.37 -20.00
N ALA A 138 -9.63 -1.24 -19.45
CA ALA A 138 -8.38 -1.25 -20.19
C ALA A 138 -8.24 -2.56 -20.97
N ILE A 139 -8.39 -3.71 -20.31
CA ILE A 139 -8.34 -5.04 -20.93
C ILE A 139 -9.33 -5.16 -22.09
N SER A 140 -10.58 -4.73 -21.86
CA SER A 140 -11.63 -4.81 -22.91
C SER A 140 -11.31 -3.97 -24.13
N HIS A 141 -10.75 -2.78 -23.93
CA HIS A 141 -10.30 -1.91 -25.03
C HIS A 141 -9.21 -2.59 -25.83
N ASP A 142 -8.27 -3.18 -25.17
CA ASP A 142 -7.04 -3.69 -25.79
C ASP A 142 -7.21 -5.07 -26.42
N LEU A 143 -8.14 -5.87 -25.92
CA LEU A 143 -8.60 -7.08 -26.63
C LEU A 143 -9.34 -6.74 -27.91
N ARG A 144 -10.09 -5.64 -27.96
CA ARG A 144 -10.88 -5.25 -29.12
C ARG A 144 -10.03 -4.93 -30.33
N THR A 145 -8.89 -4.25 -30.14
CA THR A 145 -8.02 -3.80 -31.23
C THR A 145 -7.47 -4.95 -32.08
N PRO A 146 -6.77 -5.96 -31.51
CA PRO A 146 -6.28 -7.10 -32.28
C PRO A 146 -7.42 -7.97 -32.83
N LEU A 147 -8.53 -8.15 -32.10
CA LEU A 147 -9.69 -8.84 -32.63
C LEU A 147 -10.27 -8.16 -33.87
N THR A 148 -10.33 -6.83 -33.89
CA THR A 148 -10.81 -6.06 -35.03
C THR A 148 -9.83 -6.22 -36.22
N SER A 149 -8.53 -6.23 -35.95
CA SER A 149 -7.51 -6.44 -37.00
C SER A 149 -7.57 -7.86 -37.59
N ILE A 150 -7.63 -8.89 -36.73
CA ILE A 150 -7.81 -10.28 -37.17
C ILE A 150 -9.06 -10.42 -38.05
N TYR A 151 -10.19 -9.86 -37.57
CA TYR A 151 -11.44 -9.88 -38.31
C TYR A 151 -11.30 -9.16 -39.66
N GLY A 152 -10.69 -7.96 -39.72
CA GLY A 152 -10.48 -7.19 -40.92
C GLY A 152 -9.57 -7.90 -41.94
N SER A 153 -8.42 -8.43 -41.48
CA SER A 153 -7.48 -9.16 -42.31
C SER A 153 -8.07 -10.46 -42.86
N SER A 154 -8.80 -11.24 -42.02
CA SER A 154 -9.48 -12.45 -42.46
C SER A 154 -10.64 -12.15 -43.42
N SER A 155 -11.46 -11.11 -43.17
CA SER A 155 -12.53 -10.70 -44.06
C SER A 155 -12.00 -10.25 -45.41
N THR A 156 -10.87 -9.54 -45.44
CA THR A 156 -10.20 -9.11 -46.67
C THR A 156 -9.69 -10.31 -47.47
N LEU A 157 -9.08 -11.28 -46.80
CA LEU A 157 -8.66 -12.54 -47.43
C LEU A 157 -9.84 -13.30 -48.01
N MET A 158 -10.96 -13.42 -47.30
CA MET A 158 -12.13 -14.14 -47.76
C MET A 158 -12.82 -13.47 -48.97
N THR A 159 -12.90 -12.13 -48.99
CA THR A 159 -13.67 -11.39 -50.00
C THR A 159 -12.87 -11.03 -51.24
N LYS A 160 -11.53 -10.90 -51.12
CA LYS A 160 -10.64 -10.44 -52.19
C LYS A 160 -9.51 -11.40 -52.51
N TYR A 161 -9.63 -12.69 -52.16
CA TYR A 161 -8.56 -13.68 -52.26
C TYR A 161 -7.90 -13.69 -53.64
N ASP A 162 -8.68 -13.74 -54.73
CA ASP A 162 -8.19 -13.81 -56.09
C ASP A 162 -7.63 -12.46 -56.62
N ALA A 163 -7.98 -11.35 -55.97
CA ALA A 163 -7.50 -10.01 -56.33
C ALA A 163 -6.19 -9.62 -55.59
N LEU A 164 -5.81 -10.36 -54.55
CA LEU A 164 -4.61 -10.09 -53.75
C LEU A 164 -3.40 -10.83 -54.31
N SER A 165 -2.25 -10.17 -54.37
CA SER A 165 -0.98 -10.84 -54.63
C SER A 165 -0.63 -11.83 -53.51
N LYS A 166 0.18 -12.84 -53.82
CA LYS A 166 0.65 -13.82 -52.84
C LYS A 166 1.38 -13.14 -51.67
N GLU A 167 2.11 -12.07 -51.95
CA GLU A 167 2.80 -11.28 -50.92
C GLU A 167 1.80 -10.57 -49.99
N GLN A 168 0.74 -10.00 -50.55
CA GLN A 168 -0.35 -9.38 -49.78
C GLN A 168 -1.10 -10.41 -48.92
N GLN A 169 -1.37 -11.61 -49.49
CA GLN A 169 -2.00 -12.71 -48.73
C GLN A 169 -1.13 -13.14 -47.56
N LEU A 170 0.19 -13.35 -47.77
CA LEU A 170 1.13 -13.73 -46.71
C LEU A 170 1.25 -12.65 -45.64
N LYS A 171 1.24 -11.36 -46.05
CA LYS A 171 1.26 -10.26 -45.10
C LYS A 171 0.01 -10.26 -44.17
N LEU A 172 -1.19 -10.41 -44.76
CA LEU A 172 -2.45 -10.47 -43.99
C LEU A 172 -2.50 -11.71 -43.03
N LEU A 173 -1.98 -12.86 -43.50
CA LEU A 173 -1.86 -14.04 -42.63
C LEU A 173 -0.86 -13.84 -41.48
N GLY A 174 0.26 -13.17 -41.75
CA GLY A 174 1.22 -12.79 -40.74
C GLY A 174 0.61 -11.84 -39.69
N GLU A 175 -0.15 -10.84 -40.11
CA GLU A 175 -0.86 -9.94 -39.17
C GLU A 175 -1.88 -10.69 -38.29
N ILE A 176 -2.62 -11.66 -38.88
CA ILE A 176 -3.54 -12.50 -38.11
C ILE A 176 -2.78 -13.34 -37.07
N GLN A 177 -1.67 -13.94 -37.47
CA GLN A 177 -0.85 -14.76 -36.58
C GLN A 177 -0.26 -13.92 -35.44
N GLU A 178 0.35 -12.80 -35.72
CA GLU A 178 0.92 -11.89 -34.73
C GLU A 178 -0.12 -11.40 -33.70
N ASP A 179 -1.31 -11.03 -34.17
CA ASP A 179 -2.42 -10.62 -33.33
C ASP A 179 -2.97 -11.73 -32.45
N SER A 180 -3.03 -12.96 -33.00
CA SER A 180 -3.46 -14.13 -32.24
C SER A 180 -2.46 -14.49 -31.16
N ASP A 181 -1.17 -14.48 -31.47
CA ASP A 181 -0.09 -14.72 -30.48
C ASP A 181 -0.09 -13.64 -29.37
N TRP A 182 -0.38 -12.41 -29.74
CA TRP A 182 -0.51 -11.32 -28.78
C TRP A 182 -1.70 -11.54 -27.82
N LEU A 183 -2.87 -11.98 -28.36
CA LEU A 183 -4.06 -12.29 -27.55
C LEU A 183 -3.81 -13.44 -26.58
N ILE A 184 -3.11 -14.49 -27.01
CA ILE A 184 -2.76 -15.63 -26.15
C ILE A 184 -1.93 -15.14 -24.97
N ARG A 185 -0.87 -14.37 -25.22
CA ARG A 185 -0.03 -13.80 -24.14
C ARG A 185 -0.83 -12.92 -23.18
N MET A 186 -1.75 -12.11 -23.71
CA MET A 186 -2.57 -11.26 -22.90
C MET A 186 -3.50 -12.03 -21.98
N VAL A 187 -4.12 -13.13 -22.46
CA VAL A 187 -4.96 -14.00 -21.65
C VAL A 187 -4.14 -14.73 -20.57
N GLU A 188 -2.95 -15.21 -20.89
CA GLU A 188 -2.04 -15.85 -19.92
C GLU A 188 -1.67 -14.87 -18.79
N ASN A 189 -1.31 -13.64 -19.14
CA ASN A 189 -1.02 -12.58 -18.18
C ASN A 189 -2.26 -12.24 -17.31
N LEU A 190 -3.45 -12.19 -17.90
CA LEU A 190 -4.70 -11.92 -17.18
C LEU A 190 -5.04 -13.03 -16.18
N LEU A 191 -4.89 -14.29 -16.60
CA LEU A 191 -5.11 -15.45 -15.71
C LEU A 191 -4.16 -15.43 -14.51
N SER A 192 -2.94 -14.97 -14.70
CA SER A 192 -1.98 -14.83 -13.61
C SER A 192 -2.37 -13.70 -12.63
N VAL A 193 -2.86 -12.57 -13.13
CA VAL A 193 -3.40 -11.49 -12.27
C VAL A 193 -4.64 -11.96 -11.50
N THR A 194 -5.55 -12.69 -12.14
CA THR A 194 -6.77 -13.16 -11.47
C THR A 194 -6.50 -14.22 -10.41
N ARG A 195 -5.46 -15.02 -10.58
CA ARG A 195 -4.97 -15.92 -9.53
C ARG A 195 -4.46 -15.17 -8.31
N ILE A 196 -3.83 -14.00 -8.52
CA ILE A 196 -3.27 -13.16 -7.44
C ILE A 196 -4.35 -12.31 -6.73
N ASP A 197 -5.43 -11.91 -7.41
CA ASP A 197 -6.47 -11.01 -6.88
C ASP A 197 -7.65 -11.73 -6.18
N GLY A 198 -7.76 -13.05 -6.33
CA GLY A 198 -8.70 -13.88 -5.54
C GLY A 198 -8.19 -14.04 -4.12
N SER A 199 -8.71 -13.25 -3.21
CA SER A 199 -8.59 -13.11 -1.75
C SER A 199 -7.83 -14.15 -0.90
N LYS A 200 -6.87 -14.91 -1.44
CA LYS A 200 -5.87 -15.80 -0.85
C LYS A 200 -5.16 -16.58 -1.98
N VAL A 201 -4.33 -15.95 -2.76
CA VAL A 201 -3.28 -16.75 -3.40
C VAL A 201 -2.19 -16.93 -2.36
N GLU A 202 -2.26 -18.00 -1.65
CA GLU A 202 -1.10 -18.54 -0.97
C GLU A 202 -0.13 -18.95 -2.07
N VAL A 203 0.90 -18.14 -2.30
CA VAL A 203 2.06 -18.53 -3.11
C VAL A 203 2.61 -19.80 -2.45
N VAL A 204 2.53 -20.92 -3.13
CA VAL A 204 3.05 -22.19 -2.61
C VAL A 204 4.55 -22.19 -2.89
N LYS A 205 5.31 -21.65 -1.94
CA LYS A 205 6.77 -21.68 -2.01
C LYS A 205 7.27 -23.10 -1.80
N THR A 206 7.79 -23.70 -2.85
CA THR A 206 8.48 -25.01 -2.79
C THR A 206 9.98 -24.78 -3.03
N PRO A 207 10.87 -25.52 -2.36
CA PRO A 207 12.28 -25.52 -2.72
C PRO A 207 12.44 -25.82 -4.21
N THR A 208 13.02 -24.90 -4.94
CA THR A 208 13.17 -25.01 -6.41
C THR A 208 14.64 -24.87 -6.75
N VAL A 209 15.16 -25.84 -7.48
CA VAL A 209 16.54 -25.84 -7.98
C VAL A 209 16.70 -24.72 -9.00
N LEU A 210 17.65 -23.82 -8.74
CA LEU A 210 17.85 -22.62 -9.56
C LEU A 210 18.17 -22.99 -11.02
N ASP A 211 19.06 -23.95 -11.25
CA ASP A 211 19.48 -24.38 -12.59
C ASP A 211 18.28 -24.90 -13.40
N GLU A 212 17.43 -25.73 -12.81
CA GLU A 212 16.24 -26.26 -13.48
C GLU A 212 15.27 -25.13 -13.89
N LEU A 213 15.08 -24.14 -13.04
CA LEU A 213 14.26 -22.97 -13.35
C LEU A 213 14.83 -22.20 -14.54
N ILE A 214 16.13 -21.89 -14.51
CA ILE A 214 16.80 -21.09 -15.55
C ILE A 214 16.79 -21.85 -16.88
N ASP A 215 17.08 -23.15 -16.87
CA ASP A 215 17.03 -24.00 -18.06
C ASP A 215 15.63 -24.05 -18.67
N SER A 216 14.59 -24.17 -17.86
CA SER A 216 13.18 -24.12 -18.32
C SER A 216 12.86 -22.78 -18.99
N VAL A 217 13.24 -21.67 -18.36
CA VAL A 217 13.05 -20.31 -18.90
C VAL A 217 13.76 -20.16 -20.24
N LEU A 218 15.03 -20.55 -20.33
CA LEU A 218 15.85 -20.42 -21.55
C LEU A 218 15.32 -21.30 -22.69
N MET A 219 14.88 -22.53 -22.38
CA MET A 219 14.29 -23.43 -23.36
C MET A 219 13.00 -22.84 -23.95
N LYS A 220 12.11 -22.33 -23.11
CA LYS A 220 10.86 -21.72 -23.56
C LYS A 220 11.12 -20.42 -24.34
N PHE A 221 12.06 -19.59 -23.88
CA PHE A 221 12.44 -18.36 -24.54
C PHE A 221 13.08 -18.63 -25.92
N SER A 222 14.06 -19.53 -26.02
CA SER A 222 14.73 -19.85 -27.28
C SER A 222 13.82 -20.46 -28.32
N LYS A 223 12.83 -21.29 -27.90
CA LYS A 223 11.80 -21.81 -28.81
C LYS A 223 11.00 -20.72 -29.49
N LYS A 224 10.74 -19.60 -28.78
CA LYS A 224 9.93 -18.48 -29.29
C LYS A 224 10.79 -17.41 -29.99
N HIS A 225 12.03 -17.24 -29.54
CA HIS A 225 12.98 -16.26 -30.04
C HIS A 225 14.31 -16.92 -30.49
N PRO A 226 14.33 -17.77 -31.54
CA PRO A 226 15.47 -18.59 -31.91
C PRO A 226 16.72 -17.79 -32.31
N ASN A 227 16.53 -16.55 -32.75
CA ASN A 227 17.60 -15.64 -33.16
C ASN A 227 18.19 -14.79 -32.02
N GLN A 228 17.56 -14.83 -30.83
CA GLN A 228 17.98 -14.01 -29.69
C GLN A 228 18.74 -14.88 -28.69
N LYS A 229 20.02 -14.54 -28.47
CA LYS A 229 20.84 -15.21 -27.46
C LYS A 229 20.71 -14.48 -26.10
N VAL A 230 20.61 -15.25 -25.02
CA VAL A 230 20.64 -14.76 -23.66
C VAL A 230 21.97 -15.18 -23.02
N ILE A 231 22.72 -14.24 -22.49
CA ILE A 231 23.95 -14.49 -21.72
C ILE A 231 23.53 -14.80 -20.29
N THR A 232 23.82 -16.00 -19.81
CA THR A 232 23.48 -16.42 -18.45
C THR A 232 24.71 -16.36 -17.55
N ARG A 233 24.50 -15.88 -16.31
CA ARG A 233 25.47 -15.88 -15.23
C ARG A 233 24.76 -16.30 -13.95
N ILE A 234 24.95 -17.54 -13.55
CA ILE A 234 24.38 -18.14 -12.33
C ILE A 234 25.50 -18.64 -11.43
N PRO A 235 25.29 -18.78 -10.12
CA PRO A 235 26.24 -19.40 -9.22
C PRO A 235 26.55 -20.84 -9.66
N ASP A 236 27.80 -21.28 -9.50
CA ASP A 236 28.21 -22.66 -9.79
C ASP A 236 27.76 -23.65 -8.70
N ASP A 237 27.36 -23.13 -7.54
CA ASP A 237 26.87 -23.94 -6.42
C ASP A 237 25.40 -24.35 -6.61
N PHE A 238 25.07 -25.56 -6.15
CA PHE A 238 23.69 -26.02 -6.09
C PHE A 238 22.87 -25.15 -5.12
N VAL A 239 21.85 -24.48 -5.63
CA VAL A 239 21.04 -23.53 -4.86
C VAL A 239 19.57 -23.86 -4.97
N ASP A 240 18.94 -24.12 -3.81
CA ASP A 240 17.50 -24.22 -3.68
C ASP A 240 16.91 -22.92 -3.16
N ILE A 241 15.88 -22.42 -3.83
CA ILE A 241 15.20 -21.18 -3.44
C ILE A 241 13.71 -21.48 -3.25
N PRO A 242 13.12 -21.17 -2.07
CA PRO A 242 11.69 -21.34 -1.84
C PRO A 242 10.87 -20.35 -2.68
N MET A 243 10.23 -20.85 -3.72
CA MET A 243 9.41 -20.03 -4.62
C MET A 243 8.28 -20.86 -5.28
N ASP A 244 7.33 -20.16 -5.86
CA ASP A 244 6.41 -20.74 -6.86
C ASP A 244 7.12 -20.67 -8.21
N SER A 245 7.69 -21.81 -8.64
CA SER A 245 8.50 -21.91 -9.85
C SER A 245 7.76 -21.47 -11.11
N ILE A 246 6.44 -21.75 -11.21
CA ILE A 246 5.63 -21.38 -12.37
C ILE A 246 5.48 -19.86 -12.46
N LEU A 247 5.23 -19.19 -11.32
CA LEU A 247 5.06 -17.74 -11.29
C LEU A 247 6.39 -17.02 -11.52
N ILE A 248 7.50 -17.50 -10.94
CA ILE A 248 8.82 -16.87 -11.16
C ILE A 248 9.30 -17.12 -12.59
N GLU A 249 9.09 -18.32 -13.17
CA GLU A 249 9.34 -18.56 -14.58
C GLU A 249 8.61 -17.55 -15.47
N GLN A 250 7.34 -17.27 -15.18
CA GLN A 250 6.56 -16.28 -15.90
C GLN A 250 7.12 -14.87 -15.77
N VAL A 251 7.60 -14.47 -14.58
CA VAL A 251 8.28 -13.18 -14.39
C VAL A 251 9.51 -13.09 -15.29
N LEU A 252 10.38 -14.09 -15.26
CA LEU A 252 11.61 -14.09 -16.04
C LEU A 252 11.33 -14.07 -17.56
N LEU A 253 10.37 -14.87 -18.03
CA LEU A 253 9.95 -14.83 -19.43
C LEU A 253 9.39 -13.46 -19.84
N ASN A 254 8.53 -12.86 -19.03
CA ASN A 254 8.01 -11.51 -19.30
C ASN A 254 9.11 -10.45 -19.37
N LEU A 255 10.11 -10.50 -18.49
CA LEU A 255 11.23 -9.55 -18.50
C LEU A 255 12.12 -9.74 -19.74
N LEU A 256 12.44 -10.98 -20.10
CA LEU A 256 13.23 -11.29 -21.31
C LEU A 256 12.49 -10.88 -22.58
N GLU A 257 11.19 -11.18 -22.71
CA GLU A 257 10.37 -10.75 -23.83
C GLU A 257 10.22 -9.23 -23.90
N ASN A 258 10.10 -8.57 -22.75
CA ASN A 258 10.04 -7.11 -22.69
C ASN A 258 11.30 -6.46 -23.31
N ALA A 259 12.49 -7.01 -23.05
CA ALA A 259 13.72 -6.55 -23.66
C ALA A 259 13.69 -6.73 -25.20
N VAL A 260 13.25 -7.90 -25.69
CA VAL A 260 13.16 -8.15 -27.15
C VAL A 260 12.23 -7.16 -27.85
N PHE A 261 11.09 -6.79 -27.24
CA PHE A 261 10.10 -5.93 -27.86
C PHE A 261 10.41 -4.43 -27.71
N HIS A 262 11.08 -4.03 -26.64
CA HIS A 262 11.21 -2.60 -26.28
C HIS A 262 12.63 -2.07 -26.34
N ALA A 263 13.66 -2.89 -26.15
CA ALA A 263 15.05 -2.46 -26.17
C ALA A 263 15.55 -2.28 -27.59
N LYS A 264 15.12 -1.20 -28.27
CA LYS A 264 15.56 -0.90 -29.65
C LYS A 264 17.08 -0.80 -29.72
N GLY A 265 17.67 -1.46 -30.74
CA GLY A 265 19.11 -1.49 -30.94
C GLY A 265 19.87 -2.43 -30.00
N MET A 266 19.16 -3.26 -29.23
CA MET A 266 19.75 -4.26 -28.34
C MET A 266 20.58 -5.27 -29.13
N THR A 267 21.80 -5.50 -28.67
CA THR A 267 22.72 -6.53 -29.18
C THR A 267 23.07 -7.54 -28.09
N GLU A 268 22.84 -7.21 -26.83
CA GLU A 268 23.12 -8.06 -25.67
C GLU A 268 21.92 -8.11 -24.73
N LEU A 269 21.52 -9.34 -24.38
CA LEU A 269 20.49 -9.62 -23.37
C LEU A 269 21.08 -10.61 -22.38
N SER A 270 21.00 -10.32 -21.09
CA SER A 270 21.57 -11.14 -20.04
C SER A 270 20.55 -11.45 -18.94
N LEU A 271 20.66 -12.66 -18.39
CA LEU A 271 19.97 -13.13 -17.20
C LEU A 271 21.03 -13.56 -16.18
N SER A 272 21.09 -12.89 -15.05
CA SER A 272 22.03 -13.24 -14.00
C SER A 272 21.33 -13.46 -12.67
N VAL A 273 21.88 -14.38 -11.88
CA VAL A 273 21.48 -14.60 -10.51
C VAL A 273 22.73 -14.53 -9.64
N SER A 274 22.67 -13.72 -8.60
CA SER A 274 23.74 -13.60 -7.62
C SER A 274 23.22 -13.85 -6.22
N LEU A 275 24.07 -14.42 -5.38
CA LEU A 275 23.72 -14.68 -3.98
C LEU A 275 24.35 -13.58 -3.13
N VAL A 276 23.50 -12.84 -2.41
CA VAL A 276 23.91 -11.77 -1.50
C VAL A 276 23.29 -12.05 -0.13
N GLU A 277 24.14 -12.37 0.85
CA GLU A 277 23.67 -12.78 2.17
C GLU A 277 22.66 -13.94 2.11
N ASN A 278 21.44 -13.72 2.58
CA ASN A 278 20.35 -14.70 2.56
C ASN A 278 19.37 -14.48 1.39
N GLN A 279 19.78 -13.80 0.32
CA GLN A 279 18.92 -13.49 -0.82
C GLN A 279 19.55 -13.96 -2.13
N ALA A 280 18.71 -14.49 -3.02
CA ALA A 280 19.04 -14.70 -4.42
C ALA A 280 18.52 -13.49 -5.21
N VAL A 281 19.42 -12.75 -5.83
CA VAL A 281 19.11 -11.55 -6.61
C VAL A 281 19.09 -11.93 -8.09
N PHE A 282 17.92 -11.83 -8.70
CA PHE A 282 17.69 -12.07 -10.12
C PHE A 282 17.77 -10.74 -10.87
N GLU A 283 18.51 -10.75 -11.98
CA GLU A 283 18.69 -9.57 -12.82
C GLU A 283 18.52 -9.93 -14.29
N VAL A 284 17.66 -9.19 -15.00
CA VAL A 284 17.52 -9.23 -16.46
C VAL A 284 17.97 -7.87 -16.99
N ALA A 285 18.98 -7.86 -17.85
CA ALA A 285 19.57 -6.62 -18.36
C ALA A 285 19.75 -6.67 -19.88
N ASP A 286 19.46 -5.54 -20.52
CA ASP A 286 19.70 -5.30 -21.94
C ASP A 286 20.67 -4.13 -22.14
N ASN A 287 21.17 -3.96 -23.38
CA ASN A 287 22.00 -2.83 -23.79
C ASN A 287 21.31 -1.97 -24.88
N GLY A 288 19.99 -1.93 -24.88
CA GLY A 288 19.20 -1.16 -25.87
C GLY A 288 19.04 0.31 -25.53
N CYS A 289 17.93 0.91 -25.93
CA CYS A 289 17.67 2.35 -25.79
C CYS A 289 17.37 2.80 -24.34
N GLY A 290 17.19 1.88 -23.39
CA GLY A 290 16.78 2.18 -22.03
C GLY A 290 15.30 2.63 -21.91
N ILE A 291 14.94 3.10 -20.72
CA ILE A 291 13.59 3.53 -20.33
C ILE A 291 13.62 5.04 -20.08
N PRO A 292 12.65 5.83 -20.59
CA PRO A 292 12.53 7.26 -20.25
C PRO A 292 12.43 7.48 -18.74
N GLU A 293 13.13 8.49 -18.21
CA GLU A 293 13.21 8.75 -16.75
C GLU A 293 11.82 8.96 -16.10
N ASP A 294 10.92 9.63 -16.81
CA ASP A 294 9.54 9.88 -16.35
C ASP A 294 8.69 8.60 -16.31
N ALA A 295 9.13 7.53 -16.97
CA ALA A 295 8.48 6.23 -17.03
C ALA A 295 8.99 5.26 -15.95
N LEU A 296 10.24 5.36 -15.49
CA LEU A 296 10.88 4.41 -14.58
C LEU A 296 10.01 4.06 -13.35
N HIS A 297 9.39 5.07 -12.73
CA HIS A 297 8.53 4.87 -11.56
C HIS A 297 7.09 4.43 -11.88
N LYS A 298 6.68 4.47 -13.14
CA LYS A 298 5.29 4.22 -13.57
C LYS A 298 5.08 2.90 -14.29
N ILE A 299 6.14 2.29 -14.82
CA ILE A 299 6.04 1.09 -15.66
C ILE A 299 5.42 -0.12 -14.95
N PHE A 300 5.51 -0.17 -13.62
CA PHE A 300 4.92 -1.25 -12.82
C PHE A 300 3.47 -0.95 -12.37
N THR A 301 2.97 0.29 -12.56
CA THR A 301 1.64 0.68 -12.06
C THR A 301 0.50 0.34 -13.02
N GLY A 302 0.78 -0.18 -14.21
CA GLY A 302 -0.21 -0.46 -15.25
C GLY A 302 -0.87 0.78 -15.87
N ASN A 303 -0.51 1.98 -15.45
CA ASN A 303 -1.08 3.27 -15.88
C ASN A 303 -0.13 4.08 -16.79
N TYR A 304 0.78 3.42 -17.50
CA TYR A 304 1.63 4.13 -18.43
C TYR A 304 0.80 4.53 -19.67
N GLU A 305 0.13 5.68 -19.58
CA GLU A 305 -0.49 6.33 -20.73
C GLU A 305 0.61 6.82 -21.67
N LYS A 306 0.66 6.25 -22.83
CA LYS A 306 1.45 6.81 -23.93
C LYS A 306 0.84 8.12 -24.40
N ASN A 307 1.37 9.24 -23.95
CA ASN A 307 1.19 10.55 -24.59
C ASN A 307 2.04 10.73 -25.87
N ALA A 308 2.60 9.66 -26.41
CA ALA A 308 3.26 9.69 -27.72
C ALA A 308 2.50 8.79 -28.69
N ALA A 309 1.91 9.39 -29.72
CA ALA A 309 1.39 8.65 -30.86
C ALA A 309 2.47 7.68 -31.38
N PRO A 310 2.14 6.42 -31.71
CA PRO A 310 3.10 5.48 -32.25
C PRO A 310 3.59 6.00 -33.59
N VAL A 311 4.87 6.35 -33.70
CA VAL A 311 5.48 6.89 -34.92
C VAL A 311 5.72 5.80 -35.95
N ASP A 312 5.60 4.56 -35.66
CA ASP A 312 5.65 3.45 -36.62
C ASP A 312 4.86 2.28 -36.00
N GLY A 313 3.77 1.91 -36.61
CA GLY A 313 2.92 0.73 -36.46
C GLY A 313 3.29 -0.41 -35.50
N THR A 314 4.30 -0.24 -34.66
CA THR A 314 4.74 -1.18 -33.62
C THR A 314 3.79 -1.09 -32.44
N ARG A 315 2.97 -2.11 -32.29
CA ARG A 315 2.03 -2.29 -31.17
C ARG A 315 2.80 -2.28 -29.86
N SER A 316 2.51 -1.29 -29.05
CA SER A 316 3.01 -1.20 -27.70
C SER A 316 2.42 -2.33 -26.87
N ASN A 317 3.25 -3.23 -26.41
CA ASN A 317 2.88 -4.11 -25.31
C ASN A 317 2.54 -3.22 -24.11
N MET A 318 1.25 -3.19 -23.77
CA MET A 318 0.77 -2.44 -22.62
C MET A 318 1.45 -2.95 -21.35
N GLY A 319 1.71 -2.04 -20.42
CA GLY A 319 2.35 -2.29 -19.14
C GLY A 319 1.72 -3.34 -18.20
N ILE A 320 0.87 -4.23 -18.74
CA ILE A 320 0.26 -5.35 -18.01
C ILE A 320 1.33 -6.37 -17.63
N GLY A 321 2.25 -6.72 -18.53
CA GLY A 321 3.30 -7.71 -18.23
C GLY A 321 4.15 -7.30 -17.02
N LEU A 322 4.59 -6.04 -16.95
CA LEU A 322 5.39 -5.54 -15.84
C LEU A 322 4.57 -5.37 -14.55
N SER A 323 3.31 -5.00 -14.62
CA SER A 323 2.45 -4.94 -13.43
C SER A 323 2.13 -6.32 -12.88
N VAL A 324 2.03 -7.34 -13.74
CA VAL A 324 1.95 -8.76 -13.34
C VAL A 324 3.23 -9.20 -12.65
N CYS A 325 4.41 -8.88 -13.22
CA CYS A 325 5.69 -9.16 -12.57
C CYS A 325 5.77 -8.55 -11.16
N ALA A 326 5.40 -7.28 -11.02
CA ALA A 326 5.38 -6.62 -9.72
C ALA A 326 4.41 -7.29 -8.72
N ALA A 327 3.24 -7.71 -9.18
CA ALA A 327 2.25 -8.41 -8.35
C ALA A 327 2.75 -9.78 -7.89
N ILE A 328 3.38 -10.56 -8.79
CA ILE A 328 3.96 -11.87 -8.47
C ILE A 328 5.10 -11.72 -7.45
N ILE A 329 6.02 -10.80 -7.68
CA ILE A 329 7.17 -10.59 -6.79
C ILE A 329 6.71 -10.07 -5.43
N LYS A 330 5.73 -9.19 -5.38
CA LYS A 330 5.11 -8.73 -4.13
C LYS A 330 4.42 -9.87 -3.37
N ALA A 331 3.76 -10.80 -4.06
CA ALA A 331 3.16 -11.98 -3.44
C ALA A 331 4.23 -12.94 -2.86
N HIS A 332 5.46 -12.91 -3.40
CA HIS A 332 6.61 -13.62 -2.84
C HIS A 332 7.28 -12.89 -1.66
N GLY A 333 6.79 -11.69 -1.29
CA GLY A 333 7.31 -10.89 -0.18
C GLY A 333 8.48 -9.99 -0.56
N SER A 334 8.67 -9.70 -1.86
CA SER A 334 9.76 -8.88 -2.38
C SER A 334 9.24 -7.73 -3.26
N GLU A 335 10.16 -6.93 -3.80
CA GLU A 335 9.87 -5.85 -4.74
C GLU A 335 10.73 -5.99 -5.99
N ILE A 336 10.19 -5.54 -7.13
CA ILE A 336 10.92 -5.47 -8.40
C ILE A 336 11.32 -4.03 -8.66
N PHE A 337 12.58 -3.83 -9.06
CA PHE A 337 13.16 -2.54 -9.37
C PHE A 337 13.65 -2.50 -10.81
N THR A 338 13.74 -1.29 -11.37
CA THR A 338 14.35 -1.05 -12.67
C THR A 338 15.16 0.23 -12.65
N GLU A 339 16.23 0.21 -13.40
CA GLU A 339 17.10 1.37 -13.61
C GLU A 339 17.72 1.33 -15.02
N ASN A 340 18.12 2.48 -15.53
CA ASN A 340 18.91 2.54 -16.75
C ASN A 340 20.39 2.31 -16.42
N ARG A 341 21.07 1.55 -17.29
CA ARG A 341 22.50 1.30 -17.16
C ARG A 341 23.29 2.51 -17.69
N GLU A 342 24.39 2.84 -17.04
CA GLU A 342 25.31 3.90 -17.52
C GLU A 342 25.86 3.61 -18.91
N SER A 343 26.00 2.33 -19.26
CA SER A 343 26.47 1.87 -20.57
C SER A 343 25.39 1.83 -21.65
N GLY A 344 24.15 2.26 -21.33
CA GLY A 344 22.95 2.13 -22.17
C GLY A 344 22.17 0.86 -21.88
N GLY A 345 20.84 0.91 -22.12
CA GLY A 345 19.89 -0.15 -21.82
C GLY A 345 19.25 -0.06 -20.47
N ALA A 346 18.46 -1.05 -20.12
CA ALA A 346 17.73 -1.15 -18.85
C ALA A 346 18.10 -2.41 -18.08
N VAL A 347 17.92 -2.36 -16.79
CA VAL A 347 18.06 -3.52 -15.91
C VAL A 347 16.82 -3.64 -15.03
N PHE A 348 16.29 -4.86 -14.92
CA PHE A 348 15.21 -5.23 -14.00
C PHE A 348 15.78 -6.17 -12.95
N ARG A 349 15.52 -5.89 -11.68
CA ARG A 349 16.08 -6.63 -10.55
C ARG A 349 15.04 -6.94 -9.51
N PHE A 350 15.03 -8.15 -8.98
CA PHE A 350 14.25 -8.56 -7.81
C PHE A 350 15.03 -9.57 -6.98
N SER A 351 14.67 -9.73 -5.71
CA SER A 351 15.31 -10.69 -4.82
C SER A 351 14.31 -11.67 -4.23
N LEU A 352 14.74 -12.90 -3.95
CA LEU A 352 13.98 -13.90 -3.20
C LEU A 352 14.81 -14.37 -2.02
N GLU A 353 14.16 -14.61 -0.87
CA GLU A 353 14.82 -15.18 0.29
C GLU A 353 15.23 -16.63 0.01
N ARG A 354 16.47 -16.98 0.35
CA ARG A 354 16.91 -18.37 0.40
C ARG A 354 16.29 -19.03 1.61
N GLY A 355 15.86 -20.29 1.47
CA GLY A 355 15.58 -21.10 2.64
C GLY A 355 16.85 -21.16 3.50
N GLY A 356 16.77 -20.75 4.76
CA GLY A 356 17.89 -20.96 5.67
C GLY A 356 18.22 -22.45 5.70
N ASP A 357 19.50 -22.78 5.64
CA ASP A 357 19.97 -24.10 6.04
C ASP A 357 19.44 -24.31 7.48
N ASP A 358 18.36 -25.08 7.60
CA ASP A 358 17.94 -25.63 8.88
C ASP A 358 19.03 -26.69 9.18
N ASP A 359 20.15 -26.21 9.75
CA ASP A 359 21.16 -27.05 10.34
C ASP A 359 20.45 -27.89 11.39
N GLY A 360 20.05 -29.09 10.97
CA GLY A 360 19.43 -30.08 11.83
C GLY A 360 20.28 -30.30 13.06
N GLN A 361 19.78 -29.83 14.21
CA GLN A 361 20.11 -30.38 15.53
C GLN A 361 19.17 -31.52 15.87
#